data_a0682ee32e1bf82d3fb9f5ce8ef130bc
#
_entry.id   a0682ee32e1bf82d3fb9f5ce8ef130bc
#
_cell.length_a   1.000
_cell.length_b   1.000
_cell.length_c   1.000
_cell.angle_alpha   90.00
_cell.angle_beta   90.00
_cell.angle_gamma   90.00
#
_symmetry.space_group_name_H-M   'P 1'
#
loop_
_entity.id
_entity.type
_entity.pdbx_description
1 polymer ?
#
loop_
_entity_poly.entity_id
_entity_poly.type
_entity_poly.pdbx_seq_one_letter_code
_entity_poly.pdbx_strand_id
1 'polypeptide(L)'
;MCIRDRYEDICYICRRPEHIAGKMIKIPNNICICQDCMQKTFDSMNQTGFSMDDMLNMNMGKMPNISMINLSDLQGMQGFIPNNQKIKKKKPKEKKEPVLDIKKIPAPHKIKASLDEYVVGQEHAKKVMSVAVYNHYKRIASDEKDGIEIEKSNMLMIGPTGSGKTYLVKTLAKLLDVPLAITDATSLTEAGYIGDDIESVVSKLLAAADNDVERAEHGIIFIDEIDKIAKKRNTNQRDVSGESVQQGMLKLLEGAEVEVPVGASSKNAMVPMTMVNTKNILFICGGAFPELEDIIKERLNKSASIGFKSELKDKYDQDENILQKVTIEDVRKFGMIPEFLGRLPIMFTLEALTEDMLVRILKEPKNAILKQYQKLLAMDEVRLEFEDDALMAIAKQAKEKKVGARALRAIIEDFMLDIMYEIPKDDNIGMVTITKEYVEKKGGPLITMRG
;
A
#
# COMPACT_ATOMS: atom_id res chain seq x y z
N MET A 1 22.31 -29.10 -13.93
CA MET A 1 21.26 -28.20 -14.43
C MET A 1 21.89 -26.83 -14.65
N CYS A 2 22.09 -26.44 -15.90
CA CYS A 2 22.81 -25.19 -16.23
C CYS A 2 22.00 -23.95 -15.88
N ILE A 3 22.67 -22.90 -15.39
CA ILE A 3 22.09 -21.60 -15.02
C ILE A 3 21.27 -20.98 -16.19
N ARG A 4 21.55 -21.33 -17.44
CA ARG A 4 20.83 -20.88 -18.63
C ARG A 4 19.34 -21.24 -18.68
N ASP A 5 18.89 -22.29 -18.01
CA ASP A 5 17.50 -22.77 -18.06
C ASP A 5 16.54 -22.01 -17.13
N ARG A 6 17.02 -21.08 -16.31
CA ARG A 6 16.20 -20.31 -15.34
C ARG A 6 15.72 -18.97 -15.85
N TYR A 7 16.25 -18.49 -16.99
CA TYR A 7 15.97 -17.16 -17.50
C TYR A 7 15.50 -17.24 -18.95
N GLU A 8 14.56 -16.38 -19.33
CA GLU A 8 14.07 -16.24 -20.69
C GLU A 8 14.50 -14.91 -21.32
N ASP A 9 14.57 -14.89 -22.65
CA ASP A 9 14.94 -13.70 -23.41
C ASP A 9 13.76 -12.71 -23.45
N ILE A 10 14.06 -11.41 -23.53
CA ILE A 10 13.08 -10.32 -23.51
C ILE A 10 13.25 -9.50 -24.79
N CYS A 11 12.14 -9.15 -25.43
CA CYS A 11 12.16 -8.30 -26.60
C CYS A 11 12.70 -6.90 -26.26
N TYR A 12 13.70 -6.44 -27.02
CA TYR A 12 14.31 -5.12 -26.82
C TYR A 12 13.33 -3.96 -27.06
N ILE A 13 12.40 -4.11 -28.01
CA ILE A 13 11.46 -3.04 -28.40
C ILE A 13 10.23 -3.01 -27.48
N CYS A 14 9.45 -4.11 -27.39
CA CYS A 14 8.21 -4.15 -26.62
C CYS A 14 8.37 -4.64 -25.17
N ARG A 15 9.58 -5.08 -24.79
CA ARG A 15 9.93 -5.53 -23.43
C ARG A 15 9.21 -6.79 -22.95
N ARG A 16 8.39 -7.43 -23.80
CA ARG A 16 7.69 -8.67 -23.44
C ARG A 16 8.65 -9.87 -23.44
N PRO A 17 8.54 -10.78 -22.46
CA PRO A 17 9.32 -12.02 -22.42
C PRO A 17 8.89 -12.99 -23.51
N GLU A 18 9.75 -13.95 -23.84
CA GLU A 18 9.57 -14.89 -24.97
C GLU A 18 8.24 -15.68 -24.89
N HIS A 19 7.81 -16.08 -23.67
CA HIS A 19 6.56 -16.82 -23.49
C HIS A 19 5.30 -16.01 -23.82
N ILE A 20 5.37 -14.66 -23.80
CA ILE A 20 4.26 -13.75 -24.15
C ILE A 20 4.42 -13.23 -25.59
N ALA A 21 5.63 -12.89 -25.97
CA ALA A 21 5.92 -12.24 -27.25
C ALA A 21 6.20 -13.24 -28.38
N GLY A 22 6.23 -14.56 -28.09
CA GLY A 22 6.52 -15.60 -29.03
C GLY A 22 8.01 -15.67 -29.40
N LYS A 23 8.30 -16.26 -30.58
CA LYS A 23 9.68 -16.56 -31.01
C LYS A 23 10.54 -15.29 -31.11
N MET A 24 11.70 -15.31 -30.46
CA MET A 24 12.67 -14.21 -30.47
C MET A 24 13.72 -14.37 -31.56
N ILE A 25 14.03 -13.26 -32.24
CA ILE A 25 15.11 -13.16 -33.23
C ILE A 25 16.29 -12.51 -32.55
N LYS A 26 17.44 -13.20 -32.54
CA LYS A 26 18.69 -12.70 -31.92
C LYS A 26 19.53 -11.97 -32.97
N ILE A 27 19.83 -10.71 -32.69
CA ILE A 27 20.69 -9.84 -33.48
C ILE A 27 22.09 -9.78 -32.82
N PRO A 28 23.17 -9.46 -33.55
CA PRO A 28 24.49 -9.24 -32.97
C PRO A 28 24.41 -8.30 -31.73
N ASN A 29 25.29 -8.47 -30.75
CA ASN A 29 25.29 -7.82 -29.46
C ASN A 29 24.24 -8.30 -28.44
N ASN A 30 23.73 -9.55 -28.56
CA ASN A 30 22.76 -10.15 -27.66
C ASN A 30 21.40 -9.43 -27.55
N ILE A 31 21.02 -8.67 -28.56
CA ILE A 31 19.71 -8.00 -28.63
C ILE A 31 18.69 -9.01 -29.16
N CYS A 32 17.60 -9.20 -28.41
CA CYS A 32 16.47 -10.05 -28.80
C CYS A 32 15.28 -9.20 -29.20
N ILE A 33 14.68 -9.46 -30.38
CA ILE A 33 13.48 -8.75 -30.84
C ILE A 33 12.42 -9.80 -31.17
N CYS A 34 11.19 -9.62 -30.73
CA CYS A 34 10.09 -10.53 -31.06
C CYS A 34 9.61 -10.32 -32.50
N GLN A 35 8.98 -11.35 -33.03
CA GLN A 35 8.52 -11.37 -34.44
C GLN A 35 7.53 -10.24 -34.74
N ASP A 36 6.60 -9.91 -33.79
CA ASP A 36 5.64 -8.83 -33.95
C ASP A 36 6.30 -7.45 -34.07
N CYS A 37 7.31 -7.18 -33.25
CA CYS A 37 8.05 -5.92 -33.31
C CYS A 37 8.88 -5.82 -34.58
N MET A 38 9.49 -6.91 -35.02
CA MET A 38 10.22 -6.97 -36.27
C MET A 38 9.27 -6.68 -37.44
N GLN A 39 8.10 -7.32 -37.49
CA GLN A 39 7.10 -7.09 -38.54
C GLN A 39 6.63 -5.63 -38.56
N LYS A 40 6.27 -5.05 -37.40
CA LYS A 40 5.86 -3.64 -37.29
C LYS A 40 6.95 -2.69 -37.80
N THR A 41 8.20 -2.99 -37.50
CA THR A 41 9.34 -2.19 -37.99
C THR A 41 9.44 -2.26 -39.51
N PHE A 42 9.30 -3.46 -40.10
CA PHE A 42 9.28 -3.65 -41.57
C PHE A 42 8.08 -2.97 -42.22
N ASP A 43 6.88 -3.10 -41.62
CA ASP A 43 5.66 -2.47 -42.16
C ASP A 43 5.76 -0.93 -42.12
N SER A 44 6.35 -0.38 -41.08
CA SER A 44 6.63 1.07 -40.95
C SER A 44 7.65 1.54 -42.00
N MET A 45 8.68 0.74 -42.28
CA MET A 45 9.67 1.04 -43.33
C MET A 45 9.03 0.99 -44.72
N ASN A 46 8.18 -0.01 -45.00
CA ASN A 46 7.46 -0.12 -46.28
C ASN A 46 6.48 1.02 -46.53
N GLN A 47 5.82 1.55 -45.46
CA GLN A 47 4.93 2.72 -45.55
C GLN A 47 5.69 4.03 -45.86
N THR A 48 6.95 4.13 -45.48
CA THR A 48 7.81 5.30 -45.79
C THR A 48 8.49 5.26 -47.12
N GLY A 49 8.24 4.23 -47.98
CA GLY A 49 8.74 4.13 -49.31
C GLY A 49 10.24 3.81 -49.44
N PHE A 50 10.87 3.35 -48.36
CA PHE A 50 12.27 2.93 -48.36
C PHE A 50 12.40 1.47 -48.79
N SER A 51 13.12 1.22 -49.90
CA SER A 51 13.48 -0.11 -50.35
C SER A 51 14.76 -0.61 -49.69
N MET A 52 14.89 -1.93 -49.57
CA MET A 52 16.06 -2.58 -48.96
C MET A 52 17.36 -2.32 -49.77
N ASP A 53 17.24 -2.02 -51.05
CA ASP A 53 18.36 -1.66 -51.93
C ASP A 53 18.89 -0.25 -51.66
N ASP A 54 18.04 0.66 -51.16
CA ASP A 54 18.43 2.00 -50.76
C ASP A 54 19.30 2.00 -49.48
N MET A 55 19.11 1.00 -48.62
CA MET A 55 19.86 0.85 -47.37
C MET A 55 21.30 0.36 -47.60
N LEU A 56 21.56 -0.38 -48.70
CA LEU A 56 22.87 -0.89 -49.04
C LEU A 56 23.72 0.16 -49.78
N ASN A 57 23.10 1.18 -50.40
CA ASN A 57 23.77 2.20 -51.22
C ASN A 57 23.89 3.59 -50.59
N MET A 58 23.46 3.79 -49.34
CA MET A 58 23.53 5.11 -48.70
C MET A 58 24.89 5.42 -48.09
N ASN A 59 25.59 6.32 -48.78
CA ASN A 59 26.72 7.06 -48.25
C ASN A 59 26.23 8.05 -47.20
N MET A 60 26.76 7.99 -45.95
CA MET A 60 26.37 8.75 -44.79
C MET A 60 26.51 10.28 -44.99
N GLY A 61 25.45 10.99 -45.32
CA GLY A 61 25.57 12.44 -45.43
C GLY A 61 24.30 13.29 -45.42
N LYS A 62 23.12 12.75 -45.70
CA LYS A 62 21.89 13.59 -45.77
C LYS A 62 20.65 12.79 -45.35
N MET A 63 20.21 12.94 -44.12
CA MET A 63 18.86 12.56 -43.68
C MET A 63 18.12 13.74 -43.02
N PRO A 64 16.86 13.99 -43.41
CA PRO A 64 15.99 14.89 -42.66
C PRO A 64 15.40 14.16 -41.43
N ASN A 65 15.26 14.89 -40.32
CA ASN A 65 14.70 14.57 -39.02
C ASN A 65 13.65 13.46 -38.98
N ILE A 66 14.09 12.23 -38.81
CA ILE A 66 13.28 11.15 -38.26
C ILE A 66 14.12 10.60 -37.13
N SER A 67 13.53 10.54 -35.91
CA SER A 67 14.14 9.94 -34.73
C SER A 67 14.24 8.41 -34.88
N MET A 68 15.10 7.98 -35.79
CA MET A 68 15.58 6.60 -35.88
C MET A 68 16.89 6.50 -35.08
N ILE A 69 16.93 5.56 -34.19
CA ILE A 69 18.13 5.19 -33.44
C ILE A 69 19.19 4.79 -34.46
N ASN A 70 20.21 5.63 -34.66
CA ASN A 70 21.34 5.33 -35.52
C ASN A 70 22.09 4.10 -34.98
N LEU A 71 22.32 3.13 -35.85
CA LEU A 71 23.08 1.91 -35.52
C LEU A 71 24.55 2.26 -35.11
N SER A 72 25.06 3.42 -35.53
CA SER A 72 26.37 3.94 -35.14
C SER A 72 26.41 4.50 -33.72
N ASP A 73 25.29 4.99 -33.19
CA ASP A 73 25.19 5.42 -31.80
C ASP A 73 25.23 4.25 -30.82
N LEU A 74 24.91 3.04 -31.27
CA LEU A 74 25.06 1.80 -30.52
C LEU A 74 26.54 1.39 -30.31
N GLN A 75 27.46 1.80 -31.17
CA GLN A 75 28.89 1.53 -30.98
C GLN A 75 29.56 2.44 -29.95
N GLY A 76 29.00 3.64 -29.73
CA GLY A 76 29.48 4.58 -28.69
C GLY A 76 28.96 4.30 -27.27
N MET A 77 27.89 3.47 -27.13
CA MET A 77 27.24 3.16 -25.86
C MET A 77 27.74 1.86 -25.18
N GLN A 78 29.01 1.51 -25.32
CA GLN A 78 29.58 0.36 -24.60
C GLN A 78 29.55 0.49 -23.06
N GLY A 79 29.13 1.64 -22.51
CA GLY A 79 29.01 1.90 -21.07
C GLY A 79 27.59 1.91 -20.49
N PHE A 80 26.53 1.79 -21.32
CA PHE A 80 25.12 1.93 -20.89
C PHE A 80 24.20 0.76 -21.26
N ILE A 81 24.74 -0.43 -21.46
CA ILE A 81 23.89 -1.61 -21.52
C ILE A 81 23.55 -1.99 -20.08
N PRO A 82 22.29 -1.80 -19.62
CA PRO A 82 21.91 -2.32 -18.31
C PRO A 82 22.12 -3.83 -18.35
N ASN A 83 22.93 -4.30 -17.41
CA ASN A 83 23.18 -5.72 -17.21
C ASN A 83 21.86 -6.49 -17.33
N ASN A 84 21.79 -7.46 -18.25
CA ASN A 84 20.65 -8.30 -18.56
C ASN A 84 19.73 -8.53 -17.36
N GLN A 85 18.67 -7.76 -17.23
CA GLN A 85 17.61 -8.05 -16.28
C GLN A 85 16.80 -9.22 -16.84
N LYS A 86 17.22 -10.43 -16.49
CA LYS A 86 16.55 -11.67 -16.88
C LYS A 86 15.42 -11.94 -15.88
N ILE A 87 14.21 -12.11 -16.38
CA ILE A 87 13.06 -12.55 -15.57
C ILE A 87 13.20 -14.06 -15.32
N LYS A 88 12.94 -14.48 -14.07
CA LYS A 88 12.83 -15.91 -13.77
C LYS A 88 11.69 -16.50 -14.59
N LYS A 89 11.95 -17.53 -15.40
CA LYS A 89 10.90 -18.26 -16.13
C LYS A 89 9.82 -18.72 -15.16
N LYS A 90 8.54 -18.50 -15.50
CA LYS A 90 7.45 -19.29 -14.90
C LYS A 90 7.78 -20.76 -15.14
N LYS A 91 8.04 -21.54 -14.09
CA LYS A 91 8.21 -22.98 -14.23
C LYS A 91 6.94 -23.55 -14.87
N PRO A 92 7.03 -24.51 -15.84
CA PRO A 92 5.86 -25.26 -16.28
C PRO A 92 5.16 -25.80 -15.04
N LYS A 93 3.83 -25.81 -15.02
CA LYS A 93 2.99 -26.33 -13.93
C LYS A 93 3.30 -27.81 -13.64
N GLU A 94 4.46 -28.09 -13.07
CA GLU A 94 4.58 -29.25 -12.20
C GLU A 94 3.60 -28.98 -11.05
N LYS A 95 2.86 -30.00 -10.60
CA LYS A 95 1.97 -29.91 -9.45
C LYS A 95 2.75 -29.33 -8.27
N LYS A 96 2.85 -28.01 -8.22
CA LYS A 96 3.47 -27.31 -7.10
C LYS A 96 2.51 -27.42 -5.93
N GLU A 97 3.05 -27.64 -4.76
CA GLU A 97 2.33 -27.35 -3.53
C GLU A 97 1.73 -25.94 -3.67
N PRO A 98 0.43 -25.76 -3.35
CA PRO A 98 -0.20 -24.46 -3.48
C PRO A 98 0.61 -23.44 -2.69
N VAL A 99 0.91 -22.29 -3.30
CA VAL A 99 1.71 -21.20 -2.72
C VAL A 99 1.17 -20.76 -1.35
N LEU A 100 -0.12 -21.00 -1.14
CA LEU A 100 -0.81 -20.86 0.15
C LEU A 100 -1.49 -22.21 0.50
N ASP A 101 -0.92 -22.92 1.44
CA ASP A 101 -1.59 -24.05 2.06
C ASP A 101 -2.69 -23.53 2.99
N ILE A 102 -3.96 -23.79 2.65
CA ILE A 102 -5.13 -23.37 3.47
C ILE A 102 -4.98 -23.79 4.93
N LYS A 103 -4.33 -24.94 5.17
CA LYS A 103 -4.07 -25.45 6.52
C LYS A 103 -3.13 -24.56 7.32
N LYS A 104 -2.34 -23.71 6.64
CA LYS A 104 -1.43 -22.73 7.28
C LYS A 104 -2.10 -21.41 7.58
N ILE A 105 -3.28 -21.10 6.97
CA ILE A 105 -4.00 -19.86 7.24
C ILE A 105 -4.68 -19.96 8.61
N PRO A 106 -4.31 -19.08 9.57
CA PRO A 106 -4.91 -19.13 10.90
C PRO A 106 -6.41 -18.83 10.84
N ALA A 107 -7.19 -19.49 11.67
CA ALA A 107 -8.61 -19.17 11.80
C ALA A 107 -8.82 -17.71 12.27
N PRO A 108 -9.97 -17.06 11.97
CA PRO A 108 -10.18 -15.63 12.24
C PRO A 108 -9.90 -15.21 13.68
N HIS A 109 -10.27 -16.05 14.66
CA HIS A 109 -10.00 -15.76 16.06
C HIS A 109 -8.50 -15.75 16.39
N LYS A 110 -7.68 -16.59 15.72
CA LYS A 110 -6.23 -16.59 15.89
C LYS A 110 -5.59 -15.36 15.21
N ILE A 111 -6.07 -14.97 14.02
CA ILE A 111 -5.63 -13.74 13.35
C ILE A 111 -5.92 -12.54 14.25
N LYS A 112 -7.15 -12.46 14.80
CA LYS A 112 -7.54 -11.39 15.73
C LYS A 112 -6.64 -11.39 16.97
N ALA A 113 -6.44 -12.53 17.62
CA ALA A 113 -5.58 -12.64 18.80
C ALA A 113 -4.14 -12.19 18.52
N SER A 114 -3.60 -12.54 17.35
CA SER A 114 -2.28 -12.05 16.93
C SER A 114 -2.27 -10.54 16.67
N LEU A 115 -3.35 -9.95 16.14
CA LEU A 115 -3.49 -8.50 16.00
C LEU A 115 -3.61 -7.80 17.36
N ASP A 116 -4.28 -8.41 18.35
CA ASP A 116 -4.43 -7.88 19.70
C ASP A 116 -3.08 -7.70 20.42
N GLU A 117 -2.06 -8.49 20.06
CA GLU A 117 -0.71 -8.34 20.59
C GLU A 117 0.00 -7.04 20.14
N TYR A 118 -0.45 -6.42 19.04
CA TYR A 118 0.18 -5.25 18.43
C TYR A 118 -0.72 -4.02 18.39
N VAL A 119 -2.04 -4.21 18.32
CA VAL A 119 -3.02 -3.13 18.11
C VAL A 119 -3.98 -3.06 19.28
N VAL A 120 -3.96 -1.96 20.00
CA VAL A 120 -4.85 -1.69 21.13
C VAL A 120 -6.21 -1.23 20.62
N GLY A 121 -7.29 -1.69 21.23
CA GLY A 121 -8.67 -1.33 20.85
C GLY A 121 -9.05 -1.84 19.47
N GLN A 122 -9.95 -1.14 18.78
CA GLN A 122 -10.39 -1.46 17.41
C GLN A 122 -10.99 -2.87 17.28
N GLU A 123 -11.73 -3.30 18.31
CA GLU A 123 -12.20 -4.70 18.43
C GLU A 123 -13.07 -5.14 17.25
N HIS A 124 -14.00 -4.27 16.83
CA HIS A 124 -14.87 -4.53 15.69
C HIS A 124 -14.07 -4.61 14.38
N ALA A 125 -13.21 -3.64 14.13
CA ALA A 125 -12.38 -3.58 12.92
C ALA A 125 -11.47 -4.80 12.81
N LYS A 126 -10.78 -5.20 13.88
CA LYS A 126 -9.94 -6.41 13.93
C LYS A 126 -10.75 -7.67 13.63
N LYS A 127 -11.95 -7.79 14.18
CA LYS A 127 -12.85 -8.94 13.93
C LYS A 127 -13.27 -9.01 12.46
N VAL A 128 -13.77 -7.90 11.90
CA VAL A 128 -14.21 -7.84 10.49
C VAL A 128 -13.04 -8.15 9.55
N MET A 129 -11.90 -7.50 9.75
CA MET A 129 -10.71 -7.72 8.94
C MET A 129 -10.22 -9.17 9.01
N SER A 130 -10.19 -9.79 10.19
CA SER A 130 -9.76 -11.19 10.35
C SER A 130 -10.66 -12.17 9.60
N VAL A 131 -11.98 -11.95 9.63
CA VAL A 131 -12.94 -12.77 8.89
C VAL A 131 -12.80 -12.55 7.38
N ALA A 132 -12.71 -11.29 6.94
CA ALA A 132 -12.61 -10.94 5.53
C ALA A 132 -11.36 -11.55 4.88
N VAL A 133 -10.22 -11.42 5.54
CA VAL A 133 -8.94 -11.98 5.07
C VAL A 133 -8.97 -13.50 5.05
N TYR A 134 -9.49 -14.12 6.08
CA TYR A 134 -9.65 -15.58 6.11
C TYR A 134 -10.52 -16.08 4.95
N ASN A 135 -11.64 -15.42 4.69
CA ASN A 135 -12.54 -15.77 3.58
C ASN A 135 -11.86 -15.52 2.21
N HIS A 136 -11.09 -14.43 2.08
CA HIS A 136 -10.32 -14.15 0.87
C HIS A 136 -9.36 -15.29 0.52
N TYR A 137 -8.55 -15.75 1.47
CA TYR A 137 -7.60 -16.83 1.21
C TYR A 137 -8.29 -18.19 1.06
N LYS A 138 -9.43 -18.44 1.74
CA LYS A 138 -10.26 -19.62 1.47
C LYS A 138 -10.78 -19.63 0.05
N ARG A 139 -11.24 -18.47 -0.47
CA ARG A 139 -11.66 -18.33 -1.86
C ARG A 139 -10.56 -18.74 -2.83
N ILE A 140 -9.35 -18.22 -2.62
CA ILE A 140 -8.17 -18.54 -3.48
C ILE A 140 -7.87 -20.03 -3.48
N ALA A 141 -8.08 -20.69 -2.37
CA ALA A 141 -7.77 -22.08 -2.18
C ALA A 141 -8.94 -23.04 -2.46
N SER A 142 -10.15 -22.49 -2.70
CA SER A 142 -11.31 -23.31 -3.11
C SER A 142 -11.18 -23.72 -4.56
N ASP A 143 -11.40 -25.00 -4.85
CA ASP A 143 -11.59 -25.49 -6.21
C ASP A 143 -12.97 -25.05 -6.73
N GLU A 144 -13.03 -24.44 -7.91
CA GLU A 144 -14.28 -24.01 -8.60
C GLU A 144 -15.17 -25.21 -9.06
N LYS A 145 -14.98 -26.40 -8.50
CA LYS A 145 -15.64 -27.63 -8.97
C LYS A 145 -17.14 -27.68 -8.72
N ASP A 146 -17.63 -26.88 -7.77
CA ASP A 146 -19.04 -26.93 -7.35
C ASP A 146 -19.92 -25.92 -8.10
N GLY A 147 -19.37 -25.18 -9.06
CA GLY A 147 -20.11 -24.18 -9.84
C GLY A 147 -20.53 -22.93 -9.03
N ILE A 148 -20.03 -22.78 -7.79
CA ILE A 148 -20.28 -21.61 -6.95
C ILE A 148 -19.04 -20.72 -6.99
N GLU A 149 -19.16 -19.54 -7.60
CA GLU A 149 -18.10 -18.53 -7.61
C GLU A 149 -18.21 -17.65 -6.36
N ILE A 150 -17.11 -17.61 -5.57
CA ILE A 150 -17.02 -16.74 -4.39
C ILE A 150 -16.43 -15.42 -4.83
N GLU A 151 -17.14 -14.32 -4.60
CA GLU A 151 -16.70 -12.98 -4.97
C GLU A 151 -15.51 -12.49 -4.14
N LYS A 152 -14.78 -11.48 -4.67
CA LYS A 152 -13.68 -10.83 -3.94
C LYS A 152 -14.20 -10.07 -2.72
N SER A 153 -13.42 -10.15 -1.63
CA SER A 153 -13.73 -9.51 -0.35
C SER A 153 -12.88 -8.25 -0.13
N ASN A 154 -12.82 -7.34 -1.13
CA ASN A 154 -12.10 -6.08 -0.94
C ASN A 154 -12.76 -5.23 0.16
N MET A 155 -11.96 -4.41 0.84
CA MET A 155 -12.39 -3.72 2.05
C MET A 155 -12.27 -2.21 1.94
N LEU A 156 -13.24 -1.50 2.52
CA LEU A 156 -13.18 -0.06 2.78
C LEU A 156 -13.08 0.19 4.29
N MET A 157 -12.00 0.82 4.70
CA MET A 157 -11.69 1.15 6.09
C MET A 157 -11.83 2.65 6.31
N ILE A 158 -12.78 3.06 7.14
CA ILE A 158 -13.07 4.45 7.46
C ILE A 158 -12.62 4.73 8.90
N GLY A 159 -11.92 5.84 9.12
CA GLY A 159 -11.56 6.21 10.48
C GLY A 159 -10.66 7.43 10.55
N PRO A 160 -10.65 8.15 11.68
CA PRO A 160 -9.91 9.40 11.80
C PRO A 160 -8.42 9.24 11.54
N THR A 161 -7.77 10.36 11.23
CA THR A 161 -6.32 10.40 11.06
C THR A 161 -5.63 9.94 12.34
N GLY A 162 -4.62 9.08 12.21
CA GLY A 162 -3.89 8.55 13.37
C GLY A 162 -4.60 7.45 14.17
N SER A 163 -5.76 6.94 13.71
CA SER A 163 -6.46 5.79 14.33
C SER A 163 -5.76 4.44 14.15
N GLY A 164 -4.70 4.39 13.35
CA GLY A 164 -3.91 3.16 13.13
C GLY A 164 -4.24 2.36 11.87
N LYS A 165 -4.98 2.92 10.89
CA LYS A 165 -5.35 2.24 9.62
C LYS A 165 -4.17 1.54 8.96
N THR A 166 -3.15 2.30 8.59
CA THR A 166 -1.95 1.80 7.91
C THR A 166 -1.18 0.79 8.77
N TYR A 167 -1.12 1.02 10.09
CA TYR A 167 -0.44 0.12 11.03
C TYR A 167 -1.13 -1.23 11.15
N LEU A 168 -2.47 -1.24 11.18
CA LEU A 168 -3.29 -2.45 11.25
C LEU A 168 -3.04 -3.34 10.01
N VAL A 169 -3.01 -2.75 8.80
CA VAL A 169 -2.75 -3.49 7.56
C VAL A 169 -1.31 -4.00 7.50
N LYS A 170 -0.32 -3.18 7.91
CA LYS A 170 1.08 -3.62 7.98
C LYS A 170 1.26 -4.80 8.92
N THR A 171 0.63 -4.75 10.08
CA THR A 171 0.68 -5.82 11.07
C THR A 171 0.04 -7.09 10.52
N LEU A 172 -1.13 -6.98 9.89
CA LEU A 172 -1.82 -8.09 9.26
C LEU A 172 -0.97 -8.78 8.19
N ALA A 173 -0.44 -8.02 7.23
CA ALA A 173 0.38 -8.56 6.15
C ALA A 173 1.63 -9.28 6.68
N LYS A 174 2.26 -8.71 7.74
CA LYS A 174 3.40 -9.34 8.41
C LYS A 174 3.03 -10.65 9.12
N LEU A 175 1.87 -10.71 9.77
CA LEU A 175 1.38 -11.91 10.46
C LEU A 175 1.03 -13.04 9.49
N LEU A 176 0.60 -12.70 8.28
CA LEU A 176 0.26 -13.65 7.22
C LEU A 176 1.45 -14.02 6.32
N ASP A 177 2.59 -13.34 6.48
CA ASP A 177 3.78 -13.48 5.63
C ASP A 177 3.47 -13.31 4.13
N VAL A 178 2.67 -12.28 3.80
CA VAL A 178 2.29 -11.93 2.42
C VAL A 178 2.89 -10.59 1.99
N PRO A 179 3.21 -10.42 0.70
CA PRO A 179 3.69 -9.13 0.20
C PRO A 179 2.62 -8.04 0.37
N LEU A 180 3.08 -6.85 0.75
CA LEU A 180 2.23 -5.69 0.95
C LEU A 180 2.76 -4.49 0.16
N ALA A 181 1.91 -3.94 -0.70
CA ALA A 181 2.13 -2.61 -1.28
C ALA A 181 1.25 -1.58 -0.58
N ILE A 182 1.84 -0.42 -0.28
CA ILE A 182 1.13 0.73 0.28
C ILE A 182 1.28 1.88 -0.70
N THR A 183 0.17 2.48 -1.06
CA THR A 183 0.15 3.67 -1.92
C THR A 183 -0.84 4.68 -1.38
N ASP A 184 -0.61 5.94 -1.72
CA ASP A 184 -1.50 7.04 -1.43
C ASP A 184 -2.36 7.31 -2.67
N ALA A 185 -3.68 7.40 -2.50
CA ALA A 185 -4.60 7.65 -3.59
C ALA A 185 -4.36 9.01 -4.26
N THR A 186 -3.80 9.99 -3.54
CA THR A 186 -3.48 11.32 -4.09
C THR A 186 -2.35 11.32 -5.10
N SER A 187 -1.49 10.31 -5.06
CA SER A 187 -0.41 10.12 -6.03
C SER A 187 -0.88 9.52 -7.35
N LEU A 188 -2.08 8.93 -7.38
CA LEU A 188 -2.61 8.23 -8.54
C LEU A 188 -3.33 9.19 -9.49
N THR A 189 -3.06 9.02 -10.78
CA THR A 189 -3.68 9.81 -11.85
C THR A 189 -4.16 8.91 -12.98
N GLU A 190 -5.08 9.45 -13.81
CA GLU A 190 -5.47 8.80 -15.05
C GLU A 190 -4.24 8.68 -15.99
N ALA A 191 -4.13 7.56 -16.70
CA ALA A 191 -3.00 7.29 -17.60
C ALA A 191 -2.75 8.45 -18.58
N GLY A 192 -1.49 8.89 -18.67
CA GLY A 192 -1.06 9.99 -19.55
C GLY A 192 -0.97 11.37 -18.87
N TYR A 193 -1.31 11.50 -17.59
CA TYR A 193 -1.10 12.72 -16.81
C TYR A 193 0.12 12.61 -15.90
N ILE A 194 0.55 13.74 -15.33
CA ILE A 194 1.68 13.78 -14.39
C ILE A 194 1.24 13.14 -13.07
N GLY A 195 1.85 12.03 -12.72
CA GLY A 195 1.58 11.25 -11.50
C GLY A 195 1.89 9.77 -11.71
N ASP A 196 1.63 8.97 -10.71
CA ASP A 196 1.74 7.51 -10.80
C ASP A 196 0.50 6.95 -11.53
N ASP A 197 0.70 6.16 -12.57
CA ASP A 197 -0.40 5.41 -13.19
C ASP A 197 -1.05 4.47 -12.16
N ILE A 198 -2.36 4.27 -12.28
CA ILE A 198 -3.13 3.39 -11.37
C ILE A 198 -2.50 1.98 -11.30
N GLU A 199 -1.92 1.50 -12.40
CA GLU A 199 -1.26 0.19 -12.46
C GLU A 199 0.08 0.15 -11.71
N SER A 200 0.66 1.30 -11.35
CA SER A 200 1.89 1.40 -10.56
C SER A 200 1.77 0.74 -9.18
N VAL A 201 0.54 0.67 -8.64
CA VAL A 201 0.28 -0.02 -7.36
C VAL A 201 0.62 -1.51 -7.43
N VAL A 202 0.39 -2.12 -8.59
CA VAL A 202 0.71 -3.54 -8.85
C VAL A 202 2.23 -3.71 -9.03
N SER A 203 2.91 -2.74 -9.65
CA SER A 203 4.38 -2.72 -9.75
C SER A 203 5.03 -2.65 -8.37
N LYS A 204 4.49 -1.81 -7.47
CA LYS A 204 4.95 -1.72 -6.07
C LYS A 204 4.76 -3.05 -5.32
N LEU A 205 3.66 -3.75 -5.58
CA LEU A 205 3.42 -5.07 -4.99
C LEU A 205 4.38 -6.12 -5.54
N LEU A 206 4.63 -6.11 -6.86
CA LEU A 206 5.61 -7.00 -7.49
C LEU A 206 7.02 -6.79 -6.92
N ALA A 207 7.43 -5.54 -6.71
CA ALA A 207 8.69 -5.22 -6.05
C ALA A 207 8.73 -5.73 -4.59
N ALA A 208 7.65 -5.58 -3.83
CA ALA A 208 7.52 -6.09 -2.46
C ALA A 208 7.54 -7.63 -2.39
N ALA A 209 7.21 -8.30 -3.49
CA ALA A 209 7.27 -9.75 -3.66
C ALA A 209 8.62 -10.24 -4.24
N ASP A 210 9.69 -9.42 -4.21
CA ASP A 210 11.00 -9.73 -4.80
C ASP A 210 10.92 -10.07 -6.30
N ASN A 211 9.99 -9.44 -7.03
CA ASN A 211 9.67 -9.69 -8.44
C ASN A 211 9.19 -11.14 -8.73
N ASP A 212 8.66 -11.83 -7.73
CA ASP A 212 7.97 -13.10 -7.90
C ASP A 212 6.48 -12.85 -8.18
N VAL A 213 6.06 -13.08 -9.43
CA VAL A 213 4.69 -12.84 -9.88
C VAL A 213 3.68 -13.70 -9.13
N GLU A 214 3.98 -14.98 -8.90
CA GLU A 214 3.10 -15.91 -8.21
C GLU A 214 2.85 -15.47 -6.75
N ARG A 215 3.90 -14.99 -6.09
CA ARG A 215 3.82 -14.43 -4.74
C ARG A 215 3.08 -13.09 -4.71
N ALA A 216 3.29 -12.22 -5.70
CA ALA A 216 2.61 -10.93 -5.82
C ALA A 216 1.10 -11.10 -6.03
N GLU A 217 0.67 -12.08 -6.85
CA GLU A 217 -0.74 -12.38 -7.12
C GLU A 217 -1.53 -12.80 -5.86
N HIS A 218 -0.86 -13.13 -4.75
CA HIS A 218 -1.47 -13.48 -3.45
C HIS A 218 -1.22 -12.42 -2.37
N GLY A 219 -0.75 -11.26 -2.76
CA GLY A 219 -0.42 -10.15 -1.85
C GLY A 219 -1.61 -9.26 -1.49
N ILE A 220 -1.29 -8.22 -0.72
CA ILE A 220 -2.24 -7.19 -0.28
C ILE A 220 -1.80 -5.85 -0.86
N ILE A 221 -2.74 -5.09 -1.41
CA ILE A 221 -2.57 -3.68 -1.78
C ILE A 221 -3.39 -2.84 -0.82
N PHE A 222 -2.73 -1.93 -0.11
CA PHE A 222 -3.37 -0.94 0.73
C PHE A 222 -3.29 0.43 0.06
N ILE A 223 -4.46 1.03 -0.21
CA ILE A 223 -4.59 2.36 -0.79
C ILE A 223 -5.07 3.29 0.31
N ASP A 224 -4.17 4.15 0.80
CA ASP A 224 -4.49 5.13 1.84
C ASP A 224 -5.06 6.42 1.21
N GLU A 225 -5.70 7.23 2.02
CA GLU A 225 -6.29 8.53 1.64
C GLU A 225 -7.31 8.45 0.48
N ILE A 226 -8.07 7.34 0.41
CA ILE A 226 -9.05 7.10 -0.66
C ILE A 226 -10.15 8.18 -0.71
N ASP A 227 -10.43 8.83 0.41
CA ASP A 227 -11.37 9.96 0.49
C ASP A 227 -10.94 11.17 -0.33
N LYS A 228 -9.66 11.30 -0.67
CA LYS A 228 -9.14 12.43 -1.46
C LYS A 228 -9.49 12.36 -2.94
N ILE A 229 -9.81 11.16 -3.44
CA ILE A 229 -10.30 10.98 -4.81
C ILE A 229 -11.83 11.00 -4.91
N ALA A 230 -12.52 11.42 -3.86
CA ALA A 230 -13.95 11.67 -3.90
C ALA A 230 -14.29 12.83 -4.86
N LYS A 231 -15.37 12.68 -5.63
CA LYS A 231 -15.85 13.70 -6.56
C LYS A 231 -16.18 15.00 -5.83
N LYS A 232 -15.56 16.12 -6.22
CA LYS A 232 -15.87 17.44 -5.68
C LYS A 232 -17.20 17.96 -6.23
N ARG A 233 -18.08 18.42 -5.36
CA ARG A 233 -19.46 18.82 -5.70
C ARG A 233 -19.60 19.99 -6.69
N ASN A 234 -18.53 20.78 -6.97
CA ASN A 234 -18.62 22.07 -7.67
C ASN A 234 -17.69 22.22 -8.88
N THR A 235 -17.23 21.16 -9.53
CA THR A 235 -16.37 21.30 -10.71
C THR A 235 -17.12 20.91 -11.98
N ASN A 236 -17.35 21.91 -12.87
CA ASN A 236 -17.81 21.69 -14.25
C ASN A 236 -16.70 21.21 -15.20
N GLN A 237 -15.51 20.93 -14.68
CA GLN A 237 -14.35 20.42 -15.44
C GLN A 237 -14.17 18.92 -15.20
N ARG A 238 -13.62 18.22 -16.20
CA ARG A 238 -13.25 16.81 -16.09
C ARG A 238 -12.29 16.62 -14.91
N ASP A 239 -12.71 15.83 -13.92
CA ASP A 239 -11.91 15.54 -12.72
C ASP A 239 -10.97 14.37 -13.00
N VAL A 240 -9.76 14.69 -13.44
CA VAL A 240 -8.71 13.68 -13.78
C VAL A 240 -8.05 13.06 -12.55
N SER A 241 -8.27 13.61 -11.37
CA SER A 241 -7.67 13.15 -10.10
C SER A 241 -8.68 12.53 -9.14
N GLY A 242 -9.98 12.62 -9.41
CA GLY A 242 -11.04 12.12 -8.56
C GLY A 242 -11.82 10.98 -9.20
N GLU A 243 -12.94 11.29 -9.86
CA GLU A 243 -13.84 10.29 -10.46
C GLU A 243 -13.13 9.38 -11.48
N SER A 244 -12.23 9.96 -12.32
CA SER A 244 -11.48 9.18 -13.32
C SER A 244 -10.56 8.13 -12.68
N VAL A 245 -9.93 8.46 -11.53
CA VAL A 245 -9.10 7.50 -10.79
C VAL A 245 -9.95 6.39 -10.20
N GLN A 246 -11.12 6.72 -9.61
CA GLN A 246 -12.05 5.70 -9.11
C GLN A 246 -12.48 4.74 -10.23
N GLN A 247 -12.83 5.26 -11.42
CA GLN A 247 -13.20 4.42 -12.58
C GLN A 247 -12.03 3.55 -13.08
N GLY A 248 -10.83 4.12 -13.17
CA GLY A 248 -9.64 3.38 -13.58
C GLY A 248 -9.28 2.23 -12.63
N MET A 249 -9.53 2.39 -11.34
CA MET A 249 -9.28 1.36 -10.33
C MET A 249 -10.27 0.20 -10.39
N LEU A 250 -11.45 0.34 -11.01
CA LEU A 250 -12.46 -0.72 -11.06
C LEU A 250 -11.90 -2.02 -11.64
N LYS A 251 -11.14 -1.93 -12.73
CA LYS A 251 -10.52 -3.11 -13.38
C LYS A 251 -9.61 -3.88 -12.43
N LEU A 252 -8.82 -3.18 -11.64
CA LEU A 252 -7.91 -3.80 -10.66
C LEU A 252 -8.69 -4.48 -9.53
N LEU A 253 -9.73 -3.82 -9.04
CA LEU A 253 -10.58 -4.32 -7.96
C LEU A 253 -11.38 -5.56 -8.40
N GLU A 254 -11.85 -5.61 -9.64
CA GLU A 254 -12.57 -6.74 -10.21
C GLU A 254 -11.67 -7.96 -10.43
N GLY A 255 -10.46 -7.72 -10.91
CA GLY A 255 -9.49 -8.73 -11.29
C GLY A 255 -9.22 -8.70 -12.79
N ALA A 256 -8.06 -8.18 -13.15
CA ALA A 256 -7.59 -8.06 -14.52
C ALA A 256 -6.13 -8.50 -14.63
N GLU A 257 -5.73 -8.88 -15.82
CA GLU A 257 -4.32 -9.03 -16.17
C GLU A 257 -3.75 -7.66 -16.50
N VAL A 258 -2.67 -7.29 -15.80
CA VAL A 258 -2.04 -5.98 -15.88
C VAL A 258 -0.59 -6.16 -16.27
N GLU A 259 -0.16 -5.41 -17.27
CA GLU A 259 1.24 -5.39 -17.70
C GLU A 259 2.01 -4.34 -16.89
N VAL A 260 3.00 -4.78 -16.11
CA VAL A 260 3.75 -3.94 -15.19
C VAL A 260 5.26 -4.07 -15.38
N PRO A 261 6.03 -3.00 -15.17
CA PRO A 261 7.48 -3.02 -15.24
C PRO A 261 8.10 -3.79 -14.05
N VAL A 262 9.13 -4.57 -14.32
CA VAL A 262 9.85 -5.33 -13.29
C VAL A 262 10.97 -4.48 -12.72
N GLY A 263 10.90 -4.19 -11.41
CA GLY A 263 11.91 -3.41 -10.71
C GLY A 263 11.85 -1.90 -10.96
N ALA A 264 10.74 -1.38 -11.53
CA ALA A 264 10.49 0.05 -11.69
C ALA A 264 9.03 0.38 -11.41
N SER A 265 8.74 1.63 -11.08
CA SER A 265 7.38 2.12 -10.80
C SER A 265 6.68 2.71 -12.03
N SER A 266 7.42 3.01 -13.10
CA SER A 266 6.90 3.66 -14.29
C SER A 266 7.11 2.80 -15.55
N LYS A 267 6.09 2.72 -16.40
CA LYS A 267 6.14 2.05 -17.71
C LYS A 267 7.11 2.68 -18.69
N ASN A 268 7.48 3.93 -18.48
CA ASN A 268 8.48 4.65 -19.31
C ASN A 268 9.92 4.23 -19.01
N ALA A 269 10.15 3.47 -17.93
CA ALA A 269 11.48 2.92 -17.66
C ALA A 269 11.83 1.85 -18.69
N MET A 270 13.08 1.85 -19.16
CA MET A 270 13.60 0.83 -20.09
C MET A 270 13.86 -0.50 -19.34
N VAL A 271 12.83 -1.07 -18.74
CA VAL A 271 12.88 -2.31 -17.94
C VAL A 271 11.95 -3.37 -18.52
N PRO A 272 12.19 -4.66 -18.22
CA PRO A 272 11.30 -5.72 -18.63
C PRO A 272 9.87 -5.55 -18.13
N MET A 273 8.90 -5.95 -18.94
CA MET A 273 7.48 -5.97 -18.56
C MET A 273 7.03 -7.38 -18.25
N THR A 274 6.13 -7.54 -17.30
CA THR A 274 5.50 -8.82 -16.96
C THR A 274 4.00 -8.66 -16.72
N MET A 275 3.25 -9.76 -16.91
CA MET A 275 1.82 -9.78 -16.63
C MET A 275 1.57 -10.24 -15.20
N VAL A 276 0.74 -9.52 -14.48
CA VAL A 276 0.27 -9.85 -13.12
C VAL A 276 -1.25 -9.87 -13.11
N ASN A 277 -1.84 -10.97 -12.62
CA ASN A 277 -3.28 -11.11 -12.51
C ASN A 277 -3.75 -10.62 -11.13
N THR A 278 -4.61 -9.60 -11.10
CA THR A 278 -5.10 -9.01 -9.86
C THR A 278 -6.28 -9.77 -9.24
N LYS A 279 -6.78 -10.86 -9.86
CA LYS A 279 -7.95 -11.63 -9.37
C LYS A 279 -7.79 -12.08 -7.92
N ASN A 280 -6.58 -12.47 -7.51
CA ASN A 280 -6.29 -12.98 -6.16
C ASN A 280 -5.57 -11.98 -5.25
N ILE A 281 -5.35 -10.76 -5.70
CA ILE A 281 -4.82 -9.67 -4.86
C ILE A 281 -5.95 -9.13 -3.98
N LEU A 282 -5.70 -8.97 -2.69
CA LEU A 282 -6.61 -8.34 -1.76
C LEU A 282 -6.40 -6.82 -1.75
N PHE A 283 -7.45 -6.07 -2.06
CA PHE A 283 -7.42 -4.61 -1.97
C PHE A 283 -8.09 -4.14 -0.68
N ILE A 284 -7.40 -3.27 0.03
CA ILE A 284 -7.90 -2.59 1.22
C ILE A 284 -7.75 -1.10 0.97
N CYS A 285 -8.87 -0.37 0.93
CA CYS A 285 -8.89 1.08 0.78
C CYS A 285 -9.11 1.72 2.14
N GLY A 286 -8.28 2.69 2.53
CA GLY A 286 -8.39 3.43 3.78
C GLY A 286 -8.58 4.92 3.56
N GLY A 287 -9.46 5.55 4.34
CA GLY A 287 -9.68 7.00 4.30
C GLY A 287 -10.11 7.58 5.63
N ALA A 288 -9.87 8.88 5.80
CA ALA A 288 -10.31 9.63 6.98
C ALA A 288 -11.75 10.13 6.84
N PHE A 289 -12.18 10.44 5.62
CA PHE A 289 -13.52 10.93 5.29
C PHE A 289 -13.95 12.12 6.18
N PRO A 290 -13.19 13.23 6.19
CA PRO A 290 -13.63 14.41 6.92
C PRO A 290 -15.03 14.82 6.43
N GLU A 291 -15.85 15.44 7.27
CA GLU A 291 -17.25 15.83 6.96
C GLU A 291 -18.24 14.63 6.81
N LEU A 292 -17.77 13.37 6.80
CA LEU A 292 -18.69 12.22 6.75
C LEU A 292 -19.58 12.17 8.00
N GLU A 293 -19.06 12.59 9.16
CA GLU A 293 -19.80 12.70 10.40
C GLU A 293 -21.00 13.65 10.25
N ASP A 294 -20.83 14.78 9.57
CA ASP A 294 -21.90 15.74 9.33
C ASP A 294 -22.98 15.17 8.40
N ILE A 295 -22.58 14.40 7.39
CA ILE A 295 -23.51 13.68 6.49
C ILE A 295 -24.34 12.66 7.27
N ILE A 296 -23.72 11.92 8.19
CA ILE A 296 -24.41 10.95 9.04
C ILE A 296 -25.37 11.65 9.99
N LYS A 297 -24.93 12.73 10.64
CA LYS A 297 -25.77 13.56 11.52
C LYS A 297 -26.98 14.10 10.79
N GLU A 298 -26.79 14.64 9.59
CA GLU A 298 -27.89 15.15 8.74
C GLU A 298 -28.92 14.06 8.43
N ARG A 299 -28.48 12.85 8.06
CA ARG A 299 -29.35 11.71 7.80
C ARG A 299 -30.15 11.29 9.03
N LEU A 300 -29.48 11.17 10.17
CA LEU A 300 -30.11 10.76 11.43
C LEU A 300 -31.12 11.81 11.92
N ASN A 301 -30.80 13.10 11.76
CA ASN A 301 -31.69 14.20 12.13
C ASN A 301 -32.92 14.26 11.22
N LYS A 302 -32.76 14.03 9.91
CA LYS A 302 -33.89 14.00 8.95
C LYS A 302 -34.86 12.83 9.25
N SER A 303 -34.36 11.68 9.61
CA SER A 303 -35.21 10.54 10.00
C SER A 303 -35.91 10.75 11.35
N ALA A 304 -35.34 11.57 12.23
CA ALA A 304 -35.94 11.92 13.53
C ALA A 304 -36.98 13.06 13.46
N SER A 305 -36.91 13.92 12.44
CA SER A 305 -37.84 15.08 12.30
C SER A 305 -39.27 14.72 11.87
N ILE A 306 -39.54 13.47 11.52
CA ILE A 306 -40.89 12.97 11.22
C ILE A 306 -41.68 12.67 12.54
N GLY A 307 -41.02 12.69 13.70
CA GLY A 307 -41.62 12.52 15.02
C GLY A 307 -41.11 13.59 15.97
N PHE A 308 -42.02 14.38 16.51
CA PHE A 308 -41.81 15.35 17.60
C PHE A 308 -40.54 15.11 18.42
N LYS A 309 -39.49 15.99 18.30
CA LYS A 309 -38.57 16.33 19.41
C LYS A 309 -37.36 17.12 18.96
N SER A 310 -37.25 18.35 19.42
CA SER A 310 -36.06 19.21 19.42
C SER A 310 -34.91 18.65 20.29
N GLU A 311 -35.18 17.77 21.20
CA GLU A 311 -34.18 17.14 22.11
C GLU A 311 -33.24 16.12 21.47
N LEU A 312 -33.54 15.68 20.24
CA LEU A 312 -32.71 14.68 19.54
C LEU A 312 -31.51 15.28 18.79
N LYS A 313 -31.51 16.58 18.51
CA LYS A 313 -30.36 17.23 17.86
C LYS A 313 -29.10 17.18 18.70
N ASP A 314 -29.22 17.44 20.00
CA ASP A 314 -28.10 17.47 20.93
C ASP A 314 -27.48 16.07 21.20
N LYS A 315 -28.28 15.00 21.01
CA LYS A 315 -27.84 13.64 21.32
C LYS A 315 -26.81 13.08 20.33
N TYR A 316 -26.87 13.47 19.06
CA TYR A 316 -25.93 13.01 18.02
C TYR A 316 -24.72 13.94 17.89
N ASP A 317 -24.77 15.17 18.39
CA ASP A 317 -23.65 16.10 18.35
C ASP A 317 -22.54 15.72 19.33
N GLN A 318 -22.87 14.97 20.39
CA GLN A 318 -21.93 14.48 21.42
C GLN A 318 -21.50 13.02 21.22
N ASP A 319 -21.96 12.33 20.16
CA ASP A 319 -21.63 10.92 19.93
C ASP A 319 -20.24 10.81 19.27
N GLU A 320 -19.20 10.56 20.10
CA GLU A 320 -17.82 10.36 19.63
C GLU A 320 -17.67 9.18 18.63
N ASN A 321 -18.65 8.27 18.58
CA ASN A 321 -18.62 7.07 17.75
C ASN A 321 -19.61 7.11 16.57
N ILE A 322 -20.01 8.31 16.13
CA ILE A 322 -21.01 8.48 15.09
C ILE A 322 -20.63 7.80 13.77
N LEU A 323 -19.33 7.67 13.46
CA LEU A 323 -18.82 6.97 12.28
C LEU A 323 -19.24 5.50 12.24
N GLN A 324 -19.51 4.85 13.38
CA GLN A 324 -20.02 3.47 13.40
C GLN A 324 -21.41 3.32 12.78
N LYS A 325 -22.15 4.42 12.63
CA LYS A 325 -23.48 4.45 12.01
C LYS A 325 -23.43 4.76 10.51
N VAL A 326 -22.25 4.72 9.91
CA VAL A 326 -22.05 4.99 8.49
C VAL A 326 -22.79 3.95 7.63
N THR A 327 -23.36 4.42 6.54
CA THR A 327 -23.99 3.60 5.50
C THR A 327 -23.30 3.86 4.14
N ILE A 328 -23.50 2.94 3.19
CA ILE A 328 -22.99 3.09 1.83
C ILE A 328 -23.53 4.40 1.20
N GLU A 329 -24.79 4.77 1.51
CA GLU A 329 -25.37 6.01 1.01
C GLU A 329 -24.68 7.27 1.55
N ASP A 330 -24.16 7.25 2.75
CA ASP A 330 -23.40 8.38 3.31
C ASP A 330 -22.07 8.55 2.57
N VAL A 331 -21.38 7.44 2.29
CA VAL A 331 -20.10 7.45 1.54
C VAL A 331 -20.34 7.87 0.08
N ARG A 332 -21.48 7.47 -0.52
CA ARG A 332 -21.89 7.95 -1.85
C ARG A 332 -22.15 9.45 -1.85
N LYS A 333 -22.85 9.96 -0.84
CA LYS A 333 -23.07 11.42 -0.69
C LYS A 333 -21.79 12.20 -0.48
N PHE A 334 -20.79 11.58 0.13
CA PHE A 334 -19.46 12.17 0.30
C PHE A 334 -18.76 12.39 -1.06
N GLY A 335 -19.02 11.55 -2.06
CA GLY A 335 -18.49 11.70 -3.42
C GLY A 335 -17.83 10.45 -4.00
N MET A 336 -18.01 9.29 -3.34
CA MET A 336 -17.56 8.02 -3.91
C MET A 336 -18.60 7.49 -4.91
N ILE A 337 -18.14 6.99 -6.07
CA ILE A 337 -19.05 6.47 -7.10
C ILE A 337 -19.62 5.10 -6.70
N PRO A 338 -20.90 4.83 -7.03
CA PRO A 338 -21.57 3.58 -6.65
C PRO A 338 -20.83 2.32 -7.12
N GLU A 339 -20.27 2.35 -8.33
CA GLU A 339 -19.54 1.25 -8.94
C GLU A 339 -18.30 0.89 -8.12
N PHE A 340 -17.58 1.91 -7.64
CA PHE A 340 -16.40 1.73 -6.79
C PHE A 340 -16.78 1.13 -5.43
N LEU A 341 -17.83 1.65 -4.80
CA LEU A 341 -18.34 1.11 -3.54
C LEU A 341 -18.85 -0.33 -3.68
N GLY A 342 -19.45 -0.67 -4.82
CA GLY A 342 -19.87 -2.04 -5.14
C GLY A 342 -18.71 -3.05 -5.20
N ARG A 343 -17.47 -2.57 -5.47
CA ARG A 343 -16.26 -3.42 -5.47
C ARG A 343 -15.54 -3.47 -4.12
N LEU A 344 -16.06 -2.77 -3.11
CA LEU A 344 -15.58 -2.75 -1.73
C LEU A 344 -16.70 -3.20 -0.77
N PRO A 345 -17.17 -4.45 -0.88
CA PRO A 345 -18.39 -4.90 -0.19
C PRO A 345 -18.24 -4.93 1.33
N ILE A 346 -17.02 -4.97 1.84
CA ILE A 346 -16.76 -5.02 3.28
C ILE A 346 -16.34 -3.63 3.74
N MET A 347 -17.27 -2.91 4.38
CA MET A 347 -17.03 -1.59 4.95
C MET A 347 -17.04 -1.68 6.47
N PHE A 348 -16.05 -1.07 7.12
CA PHE A 348 -15.94 -0.98 8.56
C PHE A 348 -15.21 0.28 9.01
N THR A 349 -15.42 0.65 10.27
CA THR A 349 -14.89 1.87 10.85
C THR A 349 -13.88 1.59 11.95
N LEU A 350 -12.92 2.50 12.11
CA LEU A 350 -12.04 2.56 13.26
C LEU A 350 -12.53 3.67 14.20
N GLU A 351 -12.42 3.39 15.49
CA GLU A 351 -12.77 4.32 16.54
C GLU A 351 -11.68 5.39 16.71
N ALA A 352 -12.12 6.57 17.18
CA ALA A 352 -11.19 7.59 17.66
C ALA A 352 -10.43 7.07 18.88
N LEU A 353 -9.16 7.44 19.02
CA LEU A 353 -8.35 7.00 20.16
C LEU A 353 -8.64 7.89 21.39
N THR A 354 -9.07 7.25 22.47
CA THR A 354 -9.22 7.90 23.79
C THR A 354 -7.86 8.07 24.46
N GLU A 355 -7.79 8.90 25.50
CA GLU A 355 -6.56 9.09 26.28
C GLU A 355 -6.09 7.77 26.89
N ASP A 356 -7.00 6.97 27.44
CA ASP A 356 -6.68 5.65 27.98
C ASP A 356 -6.11 4.70 26.91
N MET A 357 -6.69 4.72 25.70
CA MET A 357 -6.15 3.93 24.59
C MET A 357 -4.75 4.39 24.18
N LEU A 358 -4.48 5.70 24.20
CA LEU A 358 -3.16 6.25 23.91
C LEU A 358 -2.12 5.81 24.95
N VAL A 359 -2.46 5.81 26.23
CA VAL A 359 -1.59 5.28 27.32
C VAL A 359 -1.33 3.78 27.10
N ARG A 360 -2.37 3.01 26.78
CA ARG A 360 -2.21 1.58 26.49
C ARG A 360 -1.34 1.33 25.28
N ILE A 361 -1.48 2.13 24.20
CA ILE A 361 -0.63 2.06 22.98
C ILE A 361 0.86 2.26 23.33
N LEU A 362 1.18 3.07 24.33
CA LEU A 362 2.55 3.27 24.78
C LEU A 362 3.14 2.04 25.48
N LYS A 363 2.33 1.29 26.23
CA LYS A 363 2.77 0.20 27.14
C LYS A 363 2.56 -1.21 26.60
N GLU A 364 1.33 -1.51 26.12
CA GLU A 364 0.87 -2.90 25.92
C GLU A 364 1.46 -3.59 24.69
N PRO A 365 1.47 -3.00 23.50
CA PRO A 365 1.89 -3.69 22.28
C PRO A 365 3.27 -4.34 22.41
N LYS A 366 3.46 -5.47 21.73
CA LYS A 366 4.79 -6.12 21.65
C LYS A 366 5.87 -5.14 21.18
N ASN A 367 5.55 -4.26 20.23
CA ASN A 367 6.43 -3.23 19.70
C ASN A 367 6.09 -1.83 20.25
N ALA A 368 5.63 -1.74 21.50
CA ALA A 368 5.31 -0.46 22.13
C ALA A 368 6.52 0.49 22.10
N ILE A 369 6.27 1.78 21.89
CA ILE A 369 7.34 2.79 21.75
C ILE A 369 8.22 2.78 23.00
N LEU A 370 7.63 2.72 24.19
CA LEU A 370 8.38 2.67 25.45
C LEU A 370 9.31 1.47 25.52
N LYS A 371 8.85 0.30 25.11
CA LYS A 371 9.68 -0.92 25.08
C LYS A 371 10.88 -0.79 24.14
N GLN A 372 10.74 -0.03 23.04
CA GLN A 372 11.85 0.24 22.14
C GLN A 372 12.93 1.10 22.82
N TYR A 373 12.54 2.20 23.48
CA TYR A 373 13.49 3.04 24.24
C TYR A 373 14.09 2.33 25.43
N GLN A 374 13.27 1.55 26.16
CA GLN A 374 13.76 0.71 27.26
C GLN A 374 14.84 -0.28 26.77
N LYS A 375 14.65 -0.88 25.61
CA LYS A 375 15.63 -1.79 25.00
C LYS A 375 16.89 -1.06 24.57
N LEU A 376 16.78 0.15 24.03
CA LEU A 376 17.95 0.96 23.62
C LEU A 376 18.80 1.33 24.83
N LEU A 377 18.23 1.89 25.91
CA LEU A 377 18.95 2.24 27.12
C LEU A 377 19.46 1.02 27.92
N ALA A 378 18.76 -0.11 27.81
CA ALA A 378 19.26 -1.37 28.39
C ALA A 378 20.55 -1.88 27.72
N MET A 379 20.83 -1.49 26.46
CA MET A 379 22.13 -1.77 25.82
C MET A 379 23.29 -0.98 26.45
N ASP A 380 22.97 0.17 27.04
CA ASP A 380 23.90 1.02 27.82
C ASP A 380 23.83 0.67 29.32
N GLU A 381 23.20 -0.48 29.66
CA GLU A 381 22.98 -0.98 31.02
C GLU A 381 22.19 0.01 31.91
N VAL A 382 21.36 0.87 31.32
CA VAL A 382 20.51 1.83 32.00
C VAL A 382 19.04 1.37 31.94
N ARG A 383 18.37 1.38 33.09
CA ARG A 383 16.95 1.09 33.21
C ARG A 383 16.10 2.36 32.98
N LEU A 384 15.16 2.30 32.05
CA LEU A 384 14.23 3.40 31.77
C LEU A 384 12.85 3.07 32.36
N GLU A 385 12.34 3.96 33.19
CA GLU A 385 11.00 3.85 33.77
C GLU A 385 10.17 5.10 33.46
N PHE A 386 8.86 4.95 33.38
CA PHE A 386 7.91 6.03 33.19
C PHE A 386 6.88 5.99 34.29
N GLU A 387 6.64 7.10 34.92
CA GLU A 387 5.54 7.25 35.88
C GLU A 387 4.20 7.26 35.13
N ASP A 388 3.14 6.76 35.77
CA ASP A 388 1.81 6.72 35.15
C ASP A 388 1.28 8.12 34.86
N ASP A 389 1.57 9.10 35.71
CA ASP A 389 1.20 10.49 35.47
C ASP A 389 1.93 11.13 34.28
N ALA A 390 3.18 10.72 34.01
CA ALA A 390 3.92 11.13 32.84
C ALA A 390 3.26 10.61 31.58
N LEU A 391 2.81 9.34 31.57
CA LEU A 391 2.14 8.73 30.43
C LEU A 391 0.77 9.36 30.15
N MET A 392 0.03 9.72 31.18
CA MET A 392 -1.22 10.48 31.03
C MET A 392 -0.95 11.87 30.44
N ALA A 393 0.12 12.56 30.88
CA ALA A 393 0.51 13.84 30.32
C ALA A 393 0.88 13.73 28.82
N ILE A 394 1.63 12.69 28.40
CA ILE A 394 1.95 12.39 27.00
C ILE A 394 0.68 12.14 26.19
N ALA A 395 -0.24 11.32 26.70
CA ALA A 395 -1.50 10.99 26.03
C ALA A 395 -2.38 12.23 25.84
N LYS A 396 -2.46 13.10 26.84
CA LYS A 396 -3.20 14.36 26.78
C LYS A 396 -2.62 15.31 25.74
N GLN A 397 -1.29 15.51 25.72
CA GLN A 397 -0.63 16.31 24.70
C GLN A 397 -0.85 15.75 23.29
N ALA A 398 -0.86 14.41 23.13
CA ALA A 398 -1.13 13.77 21.86
C ALA A 398 -2.55 14.00 21.36
N LYS A 399 -3.54 13.95 22.27
CA LYS A 399 -4.95 14.24 21.96
C LYS A 399 -5.15 15.70 21.55
N GLU A 400 -4.51 16.64 22.25
CA GLU A 400 -4.55 18.07 21.92
C GLU A 400 -4.02 18.38 20.52
N LYS A 401 -2.98 17.65 20.06
CA LYS A 401 -2.43 17.78 18.69
C LYS A 401 -3.36 17.26 17.58
N LYS A 402 -4.44 16.56 17.90
CA LYS A 402 -5.47 16.03 16.94
C LYS A 402 -4.92 15.16 15.80
N VAL A 403 -3.73 14.58 15.95
CA VAL A 403 -3.12 13.70 14.94
C VAL A 403 -3.04 12.23 15.40
N GLY A 404 -3.75 11.89 16.47
CA GLY A 404 -3.88 10.55 17.01
C GLY A 404 -2.54 9.96 17.48
N ALA A 405 -2.37 8.65 17.35
CA ALA A 405 -1.17 7.95 17.81
C ALA A 405 0.14 8.41 17.14
N ARG A 406 0.09 9.09 15.98
CA ARG A 406 1.29 9.65 15.34
C ARG A 406 1.99 10.70 16.22
N ALA A 407 1.21 11.45 17.03
CA ALA A 407 1.77 12.44 17.95
C ALA A 407 2.62 11.82 19.05
N LEU A 408 2.29 10.60 19.52
CA LEU A 408 2.96 9.95 20.64
C LEU A 408 4.47 9.83 20.39
N ARG A 409 4.84 9.38 19.19
CA ARG A 409 6.25 9.21 18.83
C ARG A 409 7.00 10.53 18.84
N ALA A 410 6.44 11.57 18.21
CA ALA A 410 7.08 12.88 18.15
C ALA A 410 7.22 13.53 19.54
N ILE A 411 6.24 13.33 20.43
CA ILE A 411 6.31 13.84 21.80
C ILE A 411 7.42 13.14 22.60
N ILE A 412 7.52 11.80 22.44
CA ILE A 412 8.54 11.03 23.14
C ILE A 412 9.93 11.36 22.59
N GLU A 413 10.09 11.47 21.28
CA GLU A 413 11.37 11.82 20.64
C GLU A 413 11.88 13.18 21.11
N ASP A 414 10.98 14.16 21.34
CA ASP A 414 11.34 15.52 21.77
C ASP A 414 12.07 15.55 23.13
N PHE A 415 11.61 14.80 24.13
CA PHE A 415 12.24 14.76 25.44
C PHE A 415 13.28 13.63 25.59
N MET A 416 13.16 12.55 24.81
CA MET A 416 14.14 11.46 24.86
C MET A 416 15.46 11.82 24.19
N LEU A 417 15.48 12.83 23.31
CA LEU A 417 16.69 13.26 22.62
C LEU A 417 17.81 13.62 23.60
N ASP A 418 17.51 14.45 24.60
CA ASP A 418 18.49 14.89 25.59
C ASP A 418 18.98 13.70 26.45
N ILE A 419 18.06 12.82 26.83
CA ILE A 419 18.38 11.61 27.60
C ILE A 419 19.33 10.71 26.82
N MET A 420 18.99 10.40 25.58
CA MET A 420 19.82 9.54 24.71
C MET A 420 21.19 10.14 24.40
N TYR A 421 21.31 11.48 24.44
CA TYR A 421 22.59 12.18 24.24
C TYR A 421 23.44 12.22 25.50
N GLU A 422 22.84 12.43 26.69
CA GLU A 422 23.59 12.63 27.95
C GLU A 422 23.92 11.29 28.64
N ILE A 423 23.03 10.29 28.60
CA ILE A 423 23.20 9.01 29.29
C ILE A 423 24.53 8.30 28.95
N PRO A 424 24.93 8.17 27.68
CA PRO A 424 26.19 7.45 27.34
C PRO A 424 27.48 8.13 27.79
N LYS A 425 27.37 9.34 28.37
CA LYS A 425 28.56 10.08 28.87
C LYS A 425 28.98 9.66 30.29
N ASP A 426 28.08 9.05 31.05
CA ASP A 426 28.32 8.70 32.45
C ASP A 426 27.92 7.24 32.75
N ASP A 427 28.93 6.38 32.86
CA ASP A 427 28.78 4.95 33.12
C ASP A 427 28.20 4.64 34.53
N ASN A 428 28.11 5.65 35.42
CA ASN A 428 27.56 5.47 36.77
C ASN A 428 26.02 5.56 36.81
N ILE A 429 25.38 5.93 35.73
CA ILE A 429 23.92 6.00 35.67
C ILE A 429 23.34 4.59 35.61
N GLY A 430 22.47 4.23 36.55
CA GLY A 430 21.81 2.93 36.61
C GLY A 430 20.33 2.98 36.15
N MET A 431 19.63 4.07 36.48
CA MET A 431 18.20 4.18 36.15
C MET A 431 17.81 5.63 35.87
N VAL A 432 16.91 5.78 34.87
CA VAL A 432 16.29 7.07 34.53
C VAL A 432 14.78 6.90 34.62
N THR A 433 14.15 7.77 35.42
CA THR A 433 12.69 7.79 35.57
C THR A 433 12.13 9.09 34.97
N ILE A 434 11.18 8.93 34.05
CA ILE A 434 10.48 10.04 33.41
C ILE A 434 9.29 10.43 34.24
N THR A 435 9.31 11.65 34.74
CA THR A 435 8.23 12.24 35.55
C THR A 435 7.34 13.12 34.68
N LYS A 436 6.15 13.46 35.24
CA LYS A 436 5.22 14.39 34.59
C LYS A 436 5.85 15.77 34.36
N GLU A 437 6.59 16.28 35.37
CA GLU A 437 7.26 17.59 35.29
C GLU A 437 8.26 17.65 34.13
N TYR A 438 8.97 16.57 33.92
CA TYR A 438 9.91 16.48 32.78
C TYR A 438 9.18 16.53 31.43
N VAL A 439 8.10 15.78 31.25
CA VAL A 439 7.26 15.82 30.07
C VAL A 439 6.67 17.20 29.81
N GLU A 440 6.31 17.91 30.85
CA GLU A 440 5.78 19.28 30.78
C GLU A 440 6.88 20.37 30.69
N LYS A 441 8.15 19.98 30.59
CA LYS A 441 9.34 20.87 30.53
C LYS A 441 9.47 21.77 31.75
N LYS A 442 9.06 21.31 32.93
CA LYS A 442 9.15 22.03 34.23
C LYS A 442 10.25 21.51 35.15
N GLY A 443 10.97 20.47 34.73
CA GLY A 443 12.04 19.85 35.51
C GLY A 443 12.94 18.97 34.67
N GLY A 444 13.87 18.24 35.29
CA GLY A 444 14.71 17.21 34.67
C GLY A 444 14.20 15.79 34.96
N PRO A 445 14.72 14.77 34.28
CA PRO A 445 14.45 13.38 34.60
C PRO A 445 15.08 13.01 35.95
N LEU A 446 14.47 12.04 36.65
CA LEU A 446 15.07 11.51 37.87
C LEU A 446 16.15 10.49 37.48
N ILE A 447 17.40 10.78 37.84
CA ILE A 447 18.55 9.93 37.57
C ILE A 447 18.98 9.25 38.84
N THR A 448 19.09 7.91 38.83
CA THR A 448 19.61 7.13 39.94
C THR A 448 20.93 6.49 39.49
N MET A 449 21.98 6.69 40.31
CA MET A 449 23.29 6.13 40.09
C MET A 449 23.33 4.63 40.39
N ARG A 450 24.23 3.92 39.78
CA ARG A 450 24.55 2.54 40.14
C ARG A 450 25.11 2.53 41.57
N GLY A 451 24.57 1.66 42.38
CA GLY A 451 25.04 1.45 43.75
C GLY A 451 26.23 0.50 43.83
#